data_5c63d9e6ed61440e3f5dcfe2f99eadaf
#
_entry.id   5c63d9e6ed61440e3f5dcfe2f99eadaf
#
_cell.length_a   1.000
_cell.length_b   1.000
_cell.length_c   1.000
_cell.angle_alpha   90.00
_cell.angle_beta   90.00
_cell.angle_gamma   90.00
#
_symmetry.space_group_name_H-M   'P 1'
#
loop_
_entity.id
_entity.type
_entity.pdbx_description
1 polymer ?
#
loop_
_entity_poly.entity_id
_entity_poly.type
_entity_poly.pdbx_seq_one_letter_code
_entity_poly.pdbx_strand_id
1 'polypeptide(L)'
;MGKNRIWNNLDYAKGKVMKKLEYSGQWPVASGCKILFLFLLTTIHCSLFTVFTGCAGRQIIITKDPLKAEEHIKLAQVYETKGEIELAVEEYKSALEDDKTNPMACFGLGNISYKKGKYTDAENYYKKAIANAAADDPRNAMFYNNLSWVYIDTNKELKQAETLTQKAMLLDDEGGRIYLDTLGVIYTKLKEYARAEEALLSALKNAPDDKTALRHINMHLFELYRLQGNKDKFHEITERLKELGK
;
A
#
# COMPACT_ATOMS: atom_id res chain seq x y z
N MET A 1 13.43 -6.82 -13.02
CA MET A 1 12.11 -7.17 -13.56
C MET A 1 11.18 -7.66 -12.44
N GLY A 2 10.95 -6.88 -11.40
CA GLY A 2 10.19 -7.30 -10.20
C GLY A 2 9.18 -6.27 -9.70
N LYS A 3 8.75 -5.29 -10.49
CA LYS A 3 8.04 -4.11 -9.99
C LYS A 3 6.50 -4.16 -9.93
N ASN A 4 5.82 -5.22 -10.38
CA ASN A 4 4.37 -5.19 -10.57
C ASN A 4 3.55 -6.25 -9.79
N ARG A 5 4.12 -6.95 -8.80
CA ARG A 5 3.44 -8.12 -8.22
C ARG A 5 2.53 -7.84 -7.00
N ILE A 6 2.56 -6.65 -6.44
CA ILE A 6 1.78 -6.30 -5.22
C ILE A 6 0.47 -5.56 -5.54
N TRP A 7 0.29 -5.06 -6.76
CA TRP A 7 -0.80 -4.14 -7.11
C TRP A 7 -2.21 -4.76 -7.16
N ASN A 8 -2.35 -6.08 -7.23
CA ASN A 8 -3.65 -6.71 -7.42
C ASN A 8 -4.60 -6.65 -6.20
N ASN A 9 -4.08 -6.38 -4.99
CA ASN A 9 -4.93 -6.24 -3.80
C ASN A 9 -5.45 -4.80 -3.59
N LEU A 10 -4.89 -3.80 -4.30
CA LEU A 10 -5.32 -2.40 -4.16
C LEU A 10 -6.56 -2.06 -5.00
N ASP A 11 -6.81 -2.77 -6.09
CA ASP A 11 -7.98 -2.51 -6.96
C ASP A 11 -9.29 -3.00 -6.34
N TYR A 12 -9.25 -4.00 -5.48
CA TYR A 12 -10.43 -4.46 -4.74
C TYR A 12 -10.96 -3.42 -3.73
N ALA A 13 -10.06 -2.63 -3.14
CA ALA A 13 -10.43 -1.56 -2.21
C ALA A 13 -10.99 -0.30 -2.91
N LYS A 14 -10.66 -0.07 -4.18
CA LYS A 14 -11.09 1.13 -4.94
C LYS A 14 -12.59 1.19 -5.22
N GLY A 15 -13.28 0.07 -5.30
CA GLY A 15 -14.70 0.01 -5.66
C GLY A 15 -15.66 0.57 -4.61
N LYS A 16 -15.25 0.66 -3.35
CA LYS A 16 -16.15 1.00 -2.23
C LYS A 16 -15.94 2.38 -1.60
N VAL A 17 -14.82 3.04 -1.84
CA VAL A 17 -14.45 4.29 -1.12
C VAL A 17 -14.64 5.57 -1.94
N MET A 18 -14.82 5.49 -3.27
CA MET A 18 -14.89 6.67 -4.16
C MET A 18 -16.27 7.34 -4.28
N LYS A 19 -17.22 7.09 -3.38
CA LYS A 19 -18.48 7.84 -3.32
C LYS A 19 -18.56 8.67 -2.05
N LYS A 20 -18.02 9.85 -2.06
CA LYS A 20 -18.34 11.01 -1.21
C LYS A 20 -17.10 11.70 -0.62
N LEU A 21 -16.53 12.60 -1.38
CA LEU A 21 -15.85 13.78 -0.83
C LEU A 21 -15.79 14.82 -1.96
N GLU A 22 -16.92 15.49 -2.21
CA GLU A 22 -16.90 16.82 -2.82
C GLU A 22 -16.58 17.83 -1.71
N TYR A 23 -15.38 18.36 -1.75
CA TYR A 23 -14.97 19.44 -0.85
C TYR A 23 -15.28 20.78 -1.55
N SER A 24 -16.35 21.45 -1.13
CA SER A 24 -16.61 22.83 -1.49
C SER A 24 -15.78 23.74 -0.59
N GLY A 25 -14.55 24.02 -1.01
CA GLY A 25 -13.68 24.98 -0.33
C GLY A 25 -13.77 26.37 -0.97
N GLN A 26 -14.64 27.22 -0.48
CA GLN A 26 -14.53 28.66 -0.74
C GLN A 26 -13.81 29.33 0.43
N TRP A 27 -12.61 29.82 0.16
CA TRP A 27 -11.89 30.70 1.06
C TRP A 27 -12.42 32.13 0.89
N PRO A 28 -12.78 32.88 1.94
CA PRO A 28 -13.14 34.26 1.80
C PRO A 28 -11.87 35.11 1.66
N VAL A 29 -11.68 35.69 0.49
CA VAL A 29 -10.69 36.74 0.24
C VAL A 29 -11.24 38.04 0.81
N ALA A 30 -10.68 38.51 1.89
CA ALA A 30 -11.02 39.84 2.42
C ALA A 30 -10.42 40.93 1.52
N SER A 31 -11.32 41.62 0.83
CA SER A 31 -11.00 42.76 -0.03
C SER A 31 -10.89 44.05 0.77
N GLY A 32 -9.79 44.74 0.55
CA GLY A 32 -9.82 46.17 0.35
C GLY A 32 -9.96 47.10 1.56
N CYS A 33 -8.84 47.63 2.03
CA CYS A 33 -8.84 48.93 2.69
C CYS A 33 -8.14 49.95 1.80
N LYS A 34 -8.96 50.80 1.14
CA LYS A 34 -8.45 52.01 0.42
C LYS A 34 -8.18 53.10 1.45
N ILE A 35 -6.95 53.48 1.56
CA ILE A 35 -6.51 54.63 2.38
C ILE A 35 -6.62 55.87 1.55
N LEU A 36 -7.47 56.78 1.99
CA LEU A 36 -7.61 58.14 1.45
C LEU A 36 -6.61 59.03 2.19
N PHE A 37 -5.69 59.67 1.44
CA PHE A 37 -4.79 60.69 1.93
C PHE A 37 -5.56 62.00 2.13
N LEU A 38 -5.48 62.60 3.32
CA LEU A 38 -5.70 64.03 3.53
C LEU A 38 -4.66 64.55 4.53
N PHE A 39 -3.85 65.51 4.02
CA PHE A 39 -2.93 66.30 4.80
C PHE A 39 -3.66 67.33 5.65
N LEU A 40 -3.27 67.50 6.90
CA LEU A 40 -3.29 68.80 7.59
C LEU A 40 -2.24 68.84 8.71
N LEU A 41 -1.34 69.78 8.56
CA LEU A 41 -0.33 70.16 9.59
C LEU A 41 -1.03 70.84 10.77
N THR A 42 -0.69 70.44 12.01
CA THR A 42 -0.49 71.36 13.16
C THR A 42 0.43 70.74 14.19
N THR A 43 1.47 71.46 14.50
CA THR A 43 2.44 71.27 15.60
C THR A 43 1.73 71.31 16.95
N ILE A 44 2.17 70.43 17.86
CA ILE A 44 2.49 70.76 19.26
C ILE A 44 2.96 69.47 20.00
N HIS A 45 4.04 69.63 20.72
CA HIS A 45 4.64 68.69 21.68
C HIS A 45 3.64 67.91 22.53
N CYS A 46 3.78 66.61 22.61
CA CYS A 46 3.75 65.92 23.90
C CYS A 46 4.22 64.47 23.78
N SER A 47 5.31 64.23 24.46
CA SER A 47 5.76 62.99 25.12
C SER A 47 5.23 61.63 24.63
N LEU A 48 6.22 60.89 24.13
CA LEU A 48 6.35 59.41 24.20
C LEU A 48 5.26 58.65 24.97
N PHE A 49 4.41 58.02 24.22
CA PHE A 49 3.91 56.70 24.58
C PHE A 49 3.55 55.99 23.27
N THR A 50 4.58 55.48 22.61
CA THR A 50 4.32 54.50 21.55
C THR A 50 3.86 53.20 22.20
N VAL A 51 2.56 53.11 22.40
CA VAL A 51 1.93 51.79 22.60
C VAL A 51 2.09 51.06 21.27
N PHE A 52 3.16 50.31 21.14
CA PHE A 52 3.23 49.23 20.19
C PHE A 52 2.14 48.23 20.54
N THR A 53 0.93 48.45 20.11
CA THR A 53 -0.04 47.34 19.96
C THR A 53 0.47 46.50 18.79
N GLY A 54 1.53 45.74 19.05
CA GLY A 54 1.91 44.64 18.20
C GLY A 54 0.69 43.74 18.12
N CYS A 55 0.07 43.67 16.93
CA CYS A 55 -0.72 42.52 16.58
C CYS A 55 0.24 41.30 16.64
N ALA A 56 0.45 40.80 17.86
CA ALA A 56 1.00 39.48 18.04
C ALA A 56 -0.02 38.56 17.39
N GLY A 57 0.20 38.24 16.12
CA GLY A 57 -0.56 37.18 15.46
C GLY A 57 -0.49 36.01 16.41
N ARG A 58 -1.66 35.61 16.88
CA ARG A 58 -1.79 34.42 17.73
C ARG A 58 -1.25 33.28 16.88
N GLN A 59 0.03 32.95 17.06
CA GLN A 59 0.55 31.70 16.52
C GLN A 59 -0.23 30.59 17.23
N ILE A 60 -1.14 29.97 16.49
CA ILE A 60 -1.74 28.73 16.93
C ILE A 60 -0.62 27.69 16.81
N ILE A 61 0.06 27.47 17.92
CA ILE A 61 1.00 26.36 18.00
C ILE A 61 0.12 25.12 18.14
N ILE A 62 -0.10 24.44 17.02
CA ILE A 62 -0.72 23.11 17.05
C ILE A 62 0.36 22.19 17.62
N THR A 63 0.26 21.91 18.92
CA THR A 63 1.23 21.08 19.64
C THR A 63 0.98 19.58 19.42
N LYS A 64 -0.15 19.22 18.86
CA LYS A 64 -0.53 17.84 18.52
C LYS A 64 -1.23 17.85 17.15
N ASP A 65 -0.90 16.88 16.32
CA ASP A 65 -1.63 16.64 15.08
C ASP A 65 -3.09 16.30 15.42
N PRO A 66 -4.08 16.99 14.81
CA PRO A 66 -5.49 16.73 15.09
C PRO A 66 -6.00 15.42 14.47
N LEU A 67 -5.26 14.85 13.51
CA LEU A 67 -5.66 13.61 12.84
C LEU A 67 -5.45 12.40 13.76
N LYS A 68 -6.33 11.41 13.61
CA LYS A 68 -6.21 10.11 14.26
C LYS A 68 -5.47 9.12 13.36
N ALA A 69 -5.02 8.02 13.94
CA ALA A 69 -4.28 6.98 13.22
C ALA A 69 -4.97 6.53 11.92
N GLU A 70 -6.29 6.34 11.93
CA GLU A 70 -7.05 5.94 10.73
C GLU A 70 -7.09 7.02 9.65
N GLU A 71 -7.07 8.29 10.03
CA GLU A 71 -7.06 9.41 9.10
C GLU A 71 -5.70 9.56 8.43
N HIS A 72 -4.63 9.42 9.19
CA HIS A 72 -3.26 9.33 8.69
C HIS A 72 -3.09 8.15 7.71
N ILE A 73 -3.62 6.97 8.04
CA ILE A 73 -3.58 5.79 7.14
C ILE A 73 -4.28 6.08 5.82
N LYS A 74 -5.48 6.68 5.86
CA LYS A 74 -6.21 7.05 4.63
C LYS A 74 -5.43 8.05 3.79
N LEU A 75 -4.81 9.03 4.43
CA LEU A 75 -3.99 10.04 3.75
C LEU A 75 -2.74 9.41 3.14
N ALA A 76 -2.07 8.52 3.87
CA ALA A 76 -0.94 7.74 3.35
C ALA A 76 -1.31 6.94 2.11
N GLN A 77 -2.47 6.27 2.10
CA GLN A 77 -2.96 5.51 0.94
C GLN A 77 -3.23 6.42 -0.27
N VAL A 78 -3.74 7.64 -0.04
CA VAL A 78 -3.90 8.64 -1.10
C VAL A 78 -2.55 9.05 -1.67
N TYR A 79 -1.55 9.30 -0.83
CA TYR A 79 -0.19 9.62 -1.29
C TYR A 79 0.46 8.44 -2.05
N GLU A 80 0.26 7.19 -1.60
CA GLU A 80 0.73 6.03 -2.37
C GLU A 80 0.10 5.98 -3.77
N THR A 81 -1.20 6.25 -3.92
CA THR A 81 -1.87 6.24 -5.23
C THR A 81 -1.38 7.35 -6.16
N LYS A 82 -0.92 8.47 -5.61
CA LYS A 82 -0.31 9.56 -6.36
C LYS A 82 1.18 9.33 -6.66
N GLY A 83 1.79 8.32 -6.05
CA GLY A 83 3.24 8.07 -6.16
C GLY A 83 4.09 8.96 -5.24
N GLU A 84 3.47 9.70 -4.33
CA GLU A 84 4.13 10.57 -3.35
C GLU A 84 4.59 9.74 -2.14
N ILE A 85 5.55 8.84 -2.37
CA ILE A 85 5.90 7.76 -1.43
C ILE A 85 6.50 8.28 -0.13
N GLU A 86 7.27 9.36 -0.17
CA GLU A 86 7.87 9.98 1.02
C GLU A 86 6.78 10.51 1.95
N LEU A 87 5.77 11.20 1.41
CA LEU A 87 4.63 11.69 2.19
C LEU A 87 3.81 10.53 2.76
N ALA A 88 3.61 9.46 1.98
CA ALA A 88 2.93 8.27 2.49
C ALA A 88 3.67 7.66 3.70
N VAL A 89 5.00 7.62 3.68
CA VAL A 89 5.81 7.12 4.80
C VAL A 89 5.65 8.01 6.04
N GLU A 90 5.62 9.33 5.87
CA GLU A 90 5.41 10.27 6.98
C GLU A 90 4.05 10.05 7.62
N GLU A 91 2.99 9.94 6.83
CA GLU A 91 1.64 9.71 7.34
C GLU A 91 1.49 8.35 8.04
N TYR A 92 2.06 7.26 7.51
CA TYR A 92 2.07 5.99 8.23
C TYR A 92 2.84 6.05 9.55
N LYS A 93 3.92 6.83 9.63
CA LYS A 93 4.64 7.05 10.88
C LYS A 93 3.81 7.86 11.88
N SER A 94 3.15 8.93 11.42
CA SER A 94 2.22 9.70 12.25
C SER A 94 1.08 8.83 12.79
N ALA A 95 0.55 7.90 11.99
CA ALA A 95 -0.40 6.91 12.47
C ALA A 95 0.17 6.04 13.60
N LEU A 96 1.46 5.66 13.52
CA LEU A 96 2.13 4.89 14.59
C LEU A 96 2.53 5.74 15.79
N GLU A 97 2.59 7.06 15.67
CA GLU A 97 2.77 7.96 16.82
C GLU A 97 1.48 8.05 17.65
N ASP A 98 0.31 8.06 16.99
CA ASP A 98 -1.00 8.07 17.64
C ASP A 98 -1.40 6.66 18.15
N ASP A 99 -1.21 5.62 17.34
CA ASP A 99 -1.43 4.21 17.70
C ASP A 99 -0.21 3.35 17.33
N LYS A 100 0.67 3.12 18.30
CA LYS A 100 1.94 2.37 18.13
C LYS A 100 1.75 0.94 17.67
N THR A 101 0.57 0.39 17.85
CA THR A 101 0.22 -1.00 17.52
C THR A 101 -0.63 -1.13 16.28
N ASN A 102 -0.87 -0.05 15.55
CA ASN A 102 -1.75 -0.06 14.39
C ASN A 102 -1.24 -1.02 13.29
N PRO A 103 -1.97 -2.11 13.00
CA PRO A 103 -1.50 -3.12 12.05
C PRO A 103 -1.49 -2.61 10.61
N MET A 104 -2.43 -1.71 10.24
CA MET A 104 -2.49 -1.19 8.88
C MET A 104 -1.37 -0.21 8.57
N ALA A 105 -0.95 0.61 9.55
CA ALA A 105 0.21 1.47 9.38
C ALA A 105 1.51 0.65 9.23
N CYS A 106 1.68 -0.40 10.05
CA CYS A 106 2.77 -1.35 9.87
C CYS A 106 2.73 -1.99 8.48
N PHE A 107 1.57 -2.47 8.04
CA PHE A 107 1.41 -3.09 6.73
C PHE A 107 1.77 -2.13 5.57
N GLY A 108 1.32 -0.87 5.62
CA GLY A 108 1.65 0.16 4.63
C GLY A 108 3.17 0.41 4.53
N LEU A 109 3.85 0.56 5.68
CA LEU A 109 5.32 0.69 5.73
C LEU A 109 6.02 -0.56 5.19
N GLY A 110 5.49 -1.74 5.49
CA GLY A 110 5.94 -3.01 4.93
C GLY A 110 5.88 -3.03 3.41
N ASN A 111 4.74 -2.64 2.84
CA ASN A 111 4.53 -2.58 1.39
C ASN A 111 5.52 -1.60 0.71
N ILE A 112 5.72 -0.43 1.29
CA ILE A 112 6.67 0.56 0.77
C ILE A 112 8.10 0.03 0.86
N SER A 113 8.47 -0.60 1.99
CA SER A 113 9.80 -1.19 2.17
C SER A 113 10.06 -2.32 1.15
N TYR A 114 9.07 -3.18 0.94
CA TYR A 114 9.16 -4.25 -0.06
C TYR A 114 9.34 -3.68 -1.48
N LYS A 115 8.54 -2.70 -1.88
CA LYS A 115 8.65 -2.02 -3.18
C LYS A 115 10.04 -1.38 -3.40
N LYS A 116 10.66 -0.89 -2.32
CA LYS A 116 12.02 -0.32 -2.33
C LYS A 116 13.12 -1.40 -2.28
N GLY A 117 12.78 -2.68 -2.24
CA GLY A 117 13.73 -3.80 -2.12
C GLY A 117 14.35 -3.96 -0.74
N LYS A 118 13.84 -3.27 0.28
CA LYS A 118 14.28 -3.36 1.67
C LYS A 118 13.58 -4.53 2.37
N TYR A 119 13.91 -5.76 1.95
CA TYR A 119 13.20 -6.96 2.38
C TYR A 119 13.24 -7.21 3.89
N THR A 120 14.35 -6.90 4.56
CA THR A 120 14.45 -7.03 6.03
C THR A 120 13.48 -6.08 6.75
N ASP A 121 13.37 -4.83 6.29
CA ASP A 121 12.44 -3.87 6.85
C ASP A 121 10.99 -4.32 6.59
N ALA A 122 10.69 -4.77 5.37
CA ALA A 122 9.38 -5.29 5.00
C ALA A 122 8.96 -6.48 5.87
N GLU A 123 9.85 -7.45 6.06
CA GLU A 123 9.63 -8.60 6.95
C GLU A 123 9.28 -8.16 8.37
N ASN A 124 10.06 -7.23 8.92
CA ASN A 124 9.83 -6.71 10.27
C ASN A 124 8.47 -6.01 10.41
N TYR A 125 8.11 -5.20 9.42
CA TYR A 125 6.83 -4.50 9.42
C TYR A 125 5.65 -5.45 9.25
N TYR A 126 5.71 -6.44 8.36
CA TYR A 126 4.64 -7.43 8.21
C TYR A 126 4.48 -8.30 9.46
N LYS A 127 5.59 -8.71 10.10
CA LYS A 127 5.53 -9.43 11.38
C LYS A 127 4.85 -8.59 12.48
N LYS A 128 5.14 -7.28 12.54
CA LYS A 128 4.45 -6.38 13.47
C LYS A 128 2.95 -6.26 13.15
N ALA A 129 2.59 -6.13 11.86
CA ALA A 129 1.18 -6.09 11.47
C ALA A 129 0.43 -7.34 11.93
N ILE A 130 1.01 -8.53 11.70
CA ILE A 130 0.45 -9.83 12.13
C ILE A 130 0.35 -9.92 13.65
N ALA A 131 1.38 -9.50 14.37
CA ALA A 131 1.40 -9.59 15.83
C ALA A 131 0.41 -8.64 16.52
N ASN A 132 0.09 -7.52 15.87
CA ASN A 132 -0.78 -6.49 16.41
C ASN A 132 -2.26 -6.64 16.01
N ALA A 133 -2.56 -7.45 15.01
CA ALA A 133 -3.94 -7.75 14.61
C ALA A 133 -4.53 -8.89 15.46
N ALA A 134 -5.87 -8.91 15.61
CA ALA A 134 -6.55 -10.05 16.18
C ALA A 134 -6.32 -11.30 15.31
N ALA A 135 -6.25 -12.48 15.91
CA ALA A 135 -5.90 -13.71 15.18
C ALA A 135 -6.90 -14.07 14.07
N ASP A 136 -8.15 -13.72 14.26
CA ASP A 136 -9.28 -13.93 13.35
C ASP A 136 -9.56 -12.73 12.42
N ASP A 137 -8.71 -11.71 12.47
CA ASP A 137 -8.85 -10.55 11.59
C ASP A 137 -8.62 -10.96 10.13
N PRO A 138 -9.61 -10.79 9.23
CA PRO A 138 -9.47 -11.18 7.82
C PRO A 138 -8.33 -10.43 7.11
N ARG A 139 -7.91 -9.27 7.62
CA ARG A 139 -6.75 -8.53 7.09
C ARG A 139 -5.43 -9.28 7.24
N ASN A 140 -5.36 -10.22 8.20
CA ASN A 140 -4.19 -11.10 8.34
C ASN A 140 -3.88 -11.90 7.08
N ALA A 141 -4.88 -12.21 6.26
CA ALA A 141 -4.67 -12.89 4.99
C ALA A 141 -3.70 -12.12 4.08
N MET A 142 -3.89 -10.80 3.95
CA MET A 142 -2.97 -9.94 3.18
C MET A 142 -1.58 -9.87 3.83
N PHE A 143 -1.52 -9.78 5.17
CA PHE A 143 -0.25 -9.70 5.89
C PHE A 143 0.57 -10.97 5.72
N TYR A 144 -0.07 -12.13 5.86
CA TYR A 144 0.56 -13.44 5.63
C TYR A 144 1.06 -13.59 4.19
N ASN A 145 0.22 -13.26 3.21
CA ASN A 145 0.59 -13.39 1.80
C ASN A 145 1.77 -12.46 1.44
N ASN A 146 1.78 -11.22 1.93
CA ASN A 146 2.86 -10.28 1.63
C ASN A 146 4.17 -10.68 2.32
N LEU A 147 4.12 -11.22 3.54
CA LEU A 147 5.28 -11.80 4.20
C LEU A 147 5.81 -13.03 3.42
N SER A 148 4.91 -13.86 2.89
CA SER A 148 5.29 -14.99 2.04
C SER A 148 6.05 -14.54 0.79
N TRP A 149 5.65 -13.42 0.17
CA TRP A 149 6.36 -12.85 -0.97
C TRP A 149 7.77 -12.35 -0.60
N VAL A 150 7.97 -11.81 0.61
CA VAL A 150 9.34 -11.49 1.08
C VAL A 150 10.21 -12.73 1.10
N TYR A 151 9.70 -13.85 1.63
CA TYR A 151 10.45 -15.12 1.68
C TYR A 151 10.67 -15.73 0.29
N ILE A 152 9.70 -15.61 -0.61
CA ILE A 152 9.82 -16.01 -2.01
C ILE A 152 10.95 -15.24 -2.71
N ASP A 153 10.95 -13.91 -2.62
CA ASP A 153 11.90 -13.06 -3.34
C ASP A 153 13.32 -13.13 -2.78
N THR A 154 13.43 -13.34 -1.47
CA THR A 154 14.73 -13.57 -0.82
C THR A 154 15.21 -15.02 -0.93
N ASN A 155 14.37 -15.93 -1.43
CA ASN A 155 14.62 -17.38 -1.47
C ASN A 155 14.97 -17.97 -0.11
N LYS A 156 14.35 -17.44 0.96
CA LYS A 156 14.53 -17.90 2.34
C LYS A 156 13.20 -18.40 2.88
N GLU A 157 13.25 -19.26 3.90
CA GLU A 157 12.08 -19.68 4.68
C GLU A 157 10.87 -20.14 3.80
N LEU A 158 11.13 -20.79 2.64
CA LEU A 158 10.09 -21.16 1.68
C LEU A 158 9.00 -22.06 2.30
N LYS A 159 9.35 -22.94 3.26
CA LYS A 159 8.34 -23.73 3.97
C LYS A 159 7.49 -22.90 4.92
N GLN A 160 8.05 -21.85 5.50
CA GLN A 160 7.28 -20.89 6.28
C GLN A 160 6.36 -20.05 5.38
N ALA A 161 6.82 -19.66 4.18
CA ALA A 161 5.98 -19.01 3.18
C ALA A 161 4.78 -19.89 2.80
N GLU A 162 4.97 -21.20 2.58
CA GLU A 162 3.88 -22.15 2.34
C GLU A 162 2.84 -22.10 3.48
N THR A 163 3.31 -22.23 4.73
CA THR A 163 2.43 -22.21 5.91
C THR A 163 1.65 -20.89 6.03
N LEU A 164 2.31 -19.76 5.79
CA LEU A 164 1.67 -18.44 5.85
C LEU A 164 0.61 -18.29 4.75
N THR A 165 0.92 -18.71 3.53
CA THR A 165 -0.04 -18.64 2.41
C THR A 165 -1.25 -19.55 2.65
N GLN A 166 -1.05 -20.74 3.24
CA GLN A 166 -2.16 -21.61 3.64
C GLN A 166 -3.03 -20.97 4.74
N LYS A 167 -2.43 -20.28 5.72
CA LYS A 167 -3.19 -19.51 6.71
C LYS A 167 -3.99 -18.37 6.06
N ALA A 168 -3.42 -17.70 5.08
CA ALA A 168 -4.12 -16.66 4.34
C ALA A 168 -5.38 -17.21 3.63
N MET A 169 -5.27 -18.39 3.00
CA MET A 169 -6.41 -19.06 2.37
C MET A 169 -7.54 -19.42 3.34
N LEU A 170 -7.21 -19.76 4.59
CA LEU A 170 -8.22 -20.09 5.60
C LEU A 170 -8.97 -18.85 6.13
N LEU A 171 -8.40 -17.66 6.00
CA LEU A 171 -8.99 -16.41 6.49
C LEU A 171 -9.73 -15.64 5.41
N ASP A 172 -9.49 -15.95 4.15
CA ASP A 172 -10.03 -15.20 3.00
C ASP A 172 -10.35 -16.17 1.85
N ASP A 173 -11.56 -16.68 1.83
CA ASP A 173 -12.06 -17.58 0.79
C ASP A 173 -12.16 -16.90 -0.59
N GLU A 174 -12.43 -15.59 -0.63
CA GLU A 174 -12.54 -14.82 -1.86
C GLU A 174 -11.18 -14.61 -2.54
N GLY A 175 -10.11 -14.54 -1.76
CA GLY A 175 -8.72 -14.42 -2.23
C GLY A 175 -8.09 -15.71 -2.74
N GLY A 176 -8.80 -16.81 -2.72
CA GLY A 176 -8.28 -18.17 -2.99
C GLY A 176 -7.39 -18.26 -4.24
N ARG A 177 -7.74 -17.58 -5.32
CA ARG A 177 -6.94 -17.51 -6.55
C ARG A 177 -5.54 -16.93 -6.32
N ILE A 178 -5.44 -15.86 -5.53
CA ILE A 178 -4.17 -15.16 -5.26
C ILE A 178 -3.24 -16.07 -4.46
N TYR A 179 -3.79 -16.77 -3.48
CA TYR A 179 -3.02 -17.67 -2.62
C TYR A 179 -2.59 -18.94 -3.36
N LEU A 180 -3.44 -19.48 -4.26
CA LEU A 180 -3.09 -20.58 -5.14
C LEU A 180 -1.93 -20.22 -6.07
N ASP A 181 -1.95 -19.01 -6.66
CA ASP A 181 -0.84 -18.51 -7.47
C ASP A 181 0.45 -18.38 -6.65
N THR A 182 0.36 -17.81 -5.45
CA THR A 182 1.50 -17.71 -4.51
C THR A 182 2.05 -19.09 -4.13
N LEU A 183 1.18 -20.07 -3.81
CA LEU A 183 1.59 -21.47 -3.55
C LEU A 183 2.29 -22.08 -4.75
N GLY A 184 1.79 -21.85 -5.96
CA GLY A 184 2.41 -22.33 -7.17
C GLY A 184 3.86 -21.83 -7.35
N VAL A 185 4.09 -20.56 -7.04
CA VAL A 185 5.45 -19.98 -7.05
C VAL A 185 6.33 -20.60 -5.96
N ILE A 186 5.80 -20.78 -4.75
CA ILE A 186 6.52 -21.43 -3.65
C ILE A 186 6.94 -22.85 -4.03
N TYR A 187 6.00 -23.66 -4.53
CA TYR A 187 6.28 -25.04 -4.95
C TYR A 187 7.27 -25.11 -6.12
N THR A 188 7.20 -24.16 -7.05
CA THR A 188 8.20 -24.05 -8.13
C THR A 188 9.61 -23.84 -7.56
N LYS A 189 9.76 -22.95 -6.57
CA LYS A 189 11.06 -22.72 -5.91
C LYS A 189 11.51 -23.90 -5.06
N LEU A 190 10.58 -24.63 -4.45
CA LEU A 190 10.85 -25.87 -3.74
C LEU A 190 11.13 -27.07 -4.66
N LYS A 191 11.00 -26.89 -5.99
CA LYS A 191 11.10 -27.93 -7.02
C LYS A 191 10.04 -29.03 -6.88
N GLU A 192 8.94 -28.74 -6.21
CA GLU A 192 7.76 -29.60 -6.07
C GLU A 192 6.83 -29.38 -7.29
N TYR A 193 7.34 -29.67 -8.48
CA TYR A 193 6.74 -29.22 -9.76
C TYR A 193 5.31 -29.70 -9.99
N ALA A 194 4.96 -30.91 -9.56
CA ALA A 194 3.57 -31.41 -9.67
C ALA A 194 2.59 -30.58 -8.85
N ARG A 195 2.94 -30.24 -7.61
CA ARG A 195 2.13 -29.37 -6.75
C ARG A 195 2.07 -27.95 -7.28
N ALA A 196 3.18 -27.44 -7.84
CA ALA A 196 3.23 -26.12 -8.46
C ALA A 196 2.26 -26.01 -9.63
N GLU A 197 2.26 -27.02 -10.51
CA GLU A 197 1.36 -27.06 -11.67
C GLU A 197 -0.10 -27.11 -11.24
N GLU A 198 -0.45 -27.99 -10.30
CA GLU A 198 -1.80 -28.11 -9.76
C GLU A 198 -2.32 -26.79 -9.17
N ALA A 199 -1.49 -26.12 -8.35
CA ALA A 199 -1.85 -24.85 -7.74
C ALA A 199 -2.04 -23.73 -8.79
N LEU A 200 -1.11 -23.61 -9.75
CA LEU A 200 -1.20 -22.59 -10.81
C LEU A 200 -2.38 -22.82 -11.76
N LEU A 201 -2.65 -24.07 -12.15
CA LEU A 201 -3.82 -24.39 -12.98
C LEU A 201 -5.12 -24.14 -12.22
N SER A 202 -5.18 -24.42 -10.93
CA SER A 202 -6.33 -24.09 -10.08
C SER A 202 -6.51 -22.57 -9.96
N ALA A 203 -5.44 -21.80 -9.80
CA ALA A 203 -5.48 -20.35 -9.82
C ALA A 203 -6.01 -19.81 -11.16
N LEU A 204 -5.57 -20.40 -12.27
CA LEU A 204 -6.00 -20.03 -13.63
C LEU A 204 -7.51 -20.28 -13.83
N LYS A 205 -8.02 -21.42 -13.36
CA LYS A 205 -9.44 -21.76 -13.42
C LYS A 205 -10.31 -20.76 -12.69
N ASN A 206 -9.80 -20.17 -11.61
CA ASN A 206 -10.49 -19.19 -10.77
C ASN A 206 -10.32 -17.72 -11.26
N ALA A 207 -9.80 -17.52 -12.47
CA ALA A 207 -9.55 -16.21 -13.07
C ALA A 207 -10.07 -16.06 -14.51
N PRO A 208 -11.31 -16.49 -14.84
CA PRO A 208 -11.74 -16.63 -16.25
C PRO A 208 -11.71 -15.32 -17.03
N ASP A 209 -12.04 -14.18 -16.42
CA ASP A 209 -12.23 -12.88 -17.07
C ASP A 209 -11.21 -11.81 -16.67
N ASP A 210 -10.26 -12.12 -15.78
CA ASP A 210 -9.25 -11.18 -15.31
C ASP A 210 -7.96 -11.30 -16.15
N LYS A 211 -7.87 -10.52 -17.23
CA LYS A 211 -6.69 -10.54 -18.12
C LYS A 211 -5.37 -10.32 -17.39
N THR A 212 -5.34 -9.48 -16.36
CA THR A 212 -4.13 -9.18 -15.59
C THR A 212 -3.71 -10.40 -14.78
N ALA A 213 -4.65 -11.03 -14.08
CA ALA A 213 -4.40 -12.24 -13.33
C ALA A 213 -4.01 -13.41 -14.26
N LEU A 214 -4.74 -13.61 -15.36
CA LEU A 214 -4.41 -14.61 -16.37
C LEU A 214 -2.96 -14.46 -16.85
N ARG A 215 -2.53 -13.24 -17.14
CA ARG A 215 -1.15 -12.97 -17.56
C ARG A 215 -0.14 -13.31 -16.47
N HIS A 216 -0.38 -12.92 -15.22
CA HIS A 216 0.54 -13.20 -14.11
C HIS A 216 0.67 -14.71 -13.86
N ILE A 217 -0.44 -15.42 -13.77
CA ILE A 217 -0.42 -16.87 -13.55
C ILE A 217 0.29 -17.58 -14.70
N ASN A 218 0.02 -17.18 -15.96
CA ASN A 218 0.71 -17.76 -17.11
C ASN A 218 2.23 -17.44 -17.11
N MET A 219 2.67 -16.31 -16.54
CA MET A 219 4.11 -16.05 -16.34
C MET A 219 4.72 -17.01 -15.30
N HIS A 220 3.99 -17.37 -14.26
CA HIS A 220 4.47 -18.36 -13.27
C HIS A 220 4.48 -19.77 -13.87
N LEU A 221 3.47 -20.16 -14.67
CA LEU A 221 3.50 -21.42 -15.43
C LEU A 221 4.66 -21.47 -16.45
N PHE A 222 4.94 -20.36 -17.13
CA PHE A 222 6.08 -20.26 -18.03
C PHE A 222 7.40 -20.55 -17.30
N GLU A 223 7.60 -19.95 -16.11
CA GLU A 223 8.79 -20.19 -15.30
C GLU A 223 8.85 -21.65 -14.79
N LEU A 224 7.73 -22.20 -14.36
CA LEU A 224 7.61 -23.59 -13.94
C LEU A 224 8.05 -24.53 -15.06
N TYR A 225 7.45 -24.43 -16.25
CA TYR A 225 7.75 -25.36 -17.36
C TYR A 225 9.16 -25.16 -17.91
N ARG A 226 9.70 -23.95 -17.85
CA ARG A 226 11.10 -23.66 -18.16
C ARG A 226 12.04 -24.43 -17.24
N LEU A 227 11.79 -24.38 -15.92
CA LEU A 227 12.61 -25.06 -14.90
C LEU A 227 12.45 -26.59 -14.94
N GLN A 228 11.26 -27.05 -15.30
CA GLN A 228 10.94 -28.48 -15.47
C GLN A 228 11.57 -29.07 -16.73
N GLY A 229 11.93 -28.23 -17.70
CA GLY A 229 12.41 -28.65 -19.03
C GLY A 229 11.31 -29.22 -19.93
N ASN A 230 10.03 -28.95 -19.66
CA ASN A 230 8.89 -29.40 -20.44
C ASN A 230 8.70 -28.49 -21.67
N LYS A 231 9.29 -28.89 -22.79
CA LYS A 231 9.32 -28.07 -24.00
C LYS A 231 7.94 -27.83 -24.61
N ASP A 232 7.05 -28.80 -24.57
CA ASP A 232 5.71 -28.71 -25.20
C ASP A 232 4.84 -27.71 -24.43
N LYS A 233 4.73 -27.88 -23.11
CA LYS A 233 3.98 -26.95 -22.24
C LYS A 233 4.60 -25.55 -22.22
N PHE A 234 5.93 -25.46 -22.27
CA PHE A 234 6.64 -24.19 -22.37
C PHE A 234 6.27 -23.44 -23.65
N HIS A 235 6.21 -24.14 -24.80
CA HIS A 235 5.80 -23.54 -26.05
C HIS A 235 4.33 -23.07 -26.01
N GLU A 236 3.42 -23.92 -25.53
CA GLU A 236 2.00 -23.59 -25.35
C GLU A 236 1.80 -22.30 -24.51
N ILE A 237 2.45 -22.22 -23.36
CA ILE A 237 2.35 -21.04 -22.47
C ILE A 237 2.94 -19.79 -23.11
N THR A 238 4.00 -19.93 -23.91
CA THR A 238 4.61 -18.82 -24.63
C THR A 238 3.63 -18.20 -25.64
N GLU A 239 2.91 -19.02 -26.40
CA GLU A 239 1.90 -18.53 -27.35
C GLU A 239 0.71 -17.88 -26.60
N ARG A 240 0.23 -18.48 -25.53
CA ARG A 240 -0.83 -17.89 -24.69
C ARG A 240 -0.44 -16.52 -24.12
N LEU A 241 0.80 -16.34 -23.68
CA LEU A 241 1.30 -15.04 -23.21
C LEU A 241 1.37 -13.99 -24.31
N LYS A 242 1.68 -14.38 -25.56
CA LYS A 242 1.63 -13.47 -26.73
C LYS A 242 0.20 -13.00 -27.01
N GLU A 243 -0.77 -13.87 -26.89
CA GLU A 243 -2.19 -13.53 -27.08
C GLU A 243 -2.70 -12.57 -25.98
N LEU A 244 -2.31 -12.79 -24.72
CA LEU A 244 -2.65 -11.94 -23.60
C LEU A 244 -1.92 -10.59 -23.61
N GLY A 245 -0.89 -10.44 -24.42
CA GLY A 245 -0.11 -9.20 -24.57
C GLY A 245 -0.65 -8.26 -25.67
N LYS A 246 -1.63 -8.72 -26.44
CA LYS A 246 -2.34 -7.91 -27.44
C LYS A 246 -3.54 -7.19 -26.83
#